data_6bf80e5521294ec5c0c4fc4eb98afa2c
#
_entry.id   6bf80e5521294ec5c0c4fc4eb98afa2c
#
_cell.length_a   1.000
_cell.length_b   1.000
_cell.length_c   1.000
_cell.angle_alpha   90.00
_cell.angle_beta   90.00
_cell.angle_gamma   90.00
#
_symmetry.space_group_name_H-M   'P 1'
#
loop_
_entity.id
_entity.type
_entity.pdbx_description
1 polymer ?
#
loop_
_entity_poly.entity_id
_entity_poly.type
_entity_poly.pdbx_seq_one_letter_code
_entity_poly.pdbx_strand_id
1 'polypeptide(L)'
;MKIRNIYFGKVIPFFCIAVTLLCITVTLISQLIPSTFFVFAFFPLKYPWQIITWIFLHGAPQELLPPDVPYSAIDLTLGHLGYNLLLILPFGILAEKILGTKKILVLFAVSWVADVITMLITGAVYTKILNESELAGGAGVSGLAFCFMPIVMYALFVLGRKYGFGMLFKQISFYFLMSMAVPTLIISLSPSVSGVTGIESMIIHLLALVIGTIFTIVFRKTIKAYFDIKKAETL
;
A
#
# COMPACT_ATOMS: atom_id res chain seq x y z
N MET A 1 26.35 -14.46 -15.51
CA MET A 1 25.68 -14.60 -14.20
C MET A 1 24.19 -14.68 -14.43
N LYS A 2 23.53 -15.78 -14.02
CA LYS A 2 22.06 -15.91 -14.11
C LYS A 2 21.45 -15.42 -12.79
N ILE A 3 20.87 -14.22 -12.76
CA ILE A 3 20.00 -13.83 -11.66
C ILE A 3 18.70 -14.64 -11.84
N ARG A 4 18.51 -15.66 -11.01
CA ARG A 4 17.35 -16.56 -11.08
C ARG A 4 16.09 -15.95 -10.47
N ASN A 5 16.25 -14.96 -9.59
CA ASN A 5 15.13 -14.33 -8.89
C ASN A 5 15.52 -12.92 -8.45
N ILE A 6 14.64 -11.94 -8.65
CA ILE A 6 14.85 -10.57 -8.14
C ILE A 6 14.62 -10.45 -6.63
N TYR A 7 13.89 -11.40 -6.01
CA TYR A 7 13.65 -11.48 -4.56
C TYR A 7 14.78 -12.24 -3.84
N PHE A 8 16.02 -11.92 -4.12
CA PHE A 8 17.15 -12.56 -3.46
C PHE A 8 17.46 -11.90 -2.09
N GLY A 9 18.22 -12.55 -1.25
CA GLY A 9 18.71 -12.05 0.03
C GLY A 9 18.12 -12.77 1.24
N LYS A 10 18.92 -12.79 2.32
CA LYS A 10 18.59 -13.49 3.57
C LYS A 10 17.63 -12.71 4.49
N VAL A 11 17.36 -11.43 4.18
CA VAL A 11 16.42 -10.62 4.98
C VAL A 11 15.03 -11.22 4.86
N ILE A 12 14.47 -11.62 6.00
CA ILE A 12 13.09 -12.05 6.12
C ILE A 12 12.22 -10.79 6.23
N PRO A 13 11.23 -10.61 5.36
CA PRO A 13 10.39 -9.41 5.32
C PRO A 13 9.28 -9.48 6.39
N PHE A 14 9.68 -9.50 7.66
CA PHE A 14 8.77 -9.66 8.79
C PHE A 14 7.68 -8.60 8.85
N PHE A 15 8.02 -7.35 8.56
CA PHE A 15 7.07 -6.25 8.64
C PHE A 15 5.95 -6.41 7.60
N CYS A 16 6.31 -6.65 6.34
CA CYS A 16 5.30 -6.82 5.28
C CYS A 16 4.42 -8.05 5.52
N ILE A 17 4.98 -9.14 6.04
CA ILE A 17 4.21 -10.33 6.42
C ILE A 17 3.26 -10.00 7.58
N ALA A 18 3.75 -9.34 8.63
CA ALA A 18 2.93 -8.96 9.79
C ALA A 18 1.77 -8.03 9.39
N VAL A 19 2.03 -7.00 8.60
CA VAL A 19 1.00 -6.09 8.09
C VAL A 19 -0.03 -6.85 7.26
N THR A 20 0.41 -7.73 6.37
CA THR A 20 -0.49 -8.60 5.57
C THR A 20 -1.41 -9.42 6.46
N LEU A 21 -0.86 -10.11 7.46
CA LEU A 21 -1.66 -10.93 8.38
C LEU A 21 -2.64 -10.09 9.20
N LEU A 22 -2.22 -8.91 9.66
CA LEU A 22 -3.11 -7.97 10.37
C LEU A 22 -4.25 -7.49 9.47
N CYS A 23 -3.98 -7.11 8.22
CA CYS A 23 -5.02 -6.70 7.27
C CYS A 23 -6.05 -7.82 7.04
N ILE A 24 -5.59 -9.04 6.83
CA ILE A 24 -6.48 -10.20 6.64
C ILE A 24 -7.31 -10.42 7.93
N THR A 25 -6.65 -10.48 9.08
CA THR A 25 -7.32 -10.79 10.36
C THR A 25 -8.36 -9.75 10.75
N VAL A 26 -7.99 -8.46 10.72
CA VAL A 26 -8.90 -7.36 11.09
C VAL A 26 -10.07 -7.27 10.12
N THR A 27 -9.81 -7.44 8.82
CA THR A 27 -10.86 -7.44 7.81
C THR A 27 -11.84 -8.62 8.01
N LEU A 28 -11.34 -9.83 8.24
CA LEU A 28 -12.18 -11.00 8.51
C LEU A 28 -13.02 -10.82 9.79
N ILE A 29 -12.43 -10.31 10.86
CA ILE A 29 -13.18 -10.02 12.10
C ILE A 29 -14.30 -9.04 11.80
N SER A 30 -14.05 -7.97 11.06
CA SER A 30 -15.05 -6.97 10.70
C SER A 30 -16.17 -7.54 9.83
N GLN A 31 -15.90 -8.47 8.94
CA GLN A 31 -16.93 -9.12 8.13
C GLN A 31 -17.78 -10.12 8.93
N LEU A 32 -17.18 -10.81 9.90
CA LEU A 32 -17.87 -11.79 10.74
C LEU A 32 -18.64 -11.15 11.90
N ILE A 33 -18.17 -10.00 12.38
CA ILE A 33 -18.75 -9.26 13.51
C ILE A 33 -18.90 -7.79 13.10
N PRO A 34 -19.98 -7.42 12.39
CA PRO A 34 -20.16 -6.10 11.76
C PRO A 34 -19.97 -4.91 12.71
N SER A 35 -20.33 -5.04 13.99
CA SER A 35 -20.13 -3.99 14.98
C SER A 35 -18.67 -3.57 15.19
N THR A 36 -17.72 -4.45 14.89
CA THR A 36 -16.29 -4.17 15.00
C THR A 36 -15.77 -3.23 13.92
N PHE A 37 -16.51 -3.06 12.82
CA PHE A 37 -16.19 -2.06 11.81
C PHE A 37 -16.02 -0.68 12.43
N PHE A 38 -16.96 -0.25 13.26
CA PHE A 38 -16.90 1.04 13.93
C PHE A 38 -15.80 1.15 15.00
N VAL A 39 -15.24 0.02 15.42
CA VAL A 39 -14.07 0.00 16.31
C VAL A 39 -12.79 0.26 15.54
N PHE A 40 -12.66 -0.29 14.32
CA PHE A 40 -11.43 -0.25 13.54
C PHE A 40 -11.37 0.88 12.51
N ALA A 41 -12.48 1.21 11.83
CA ALA A 41 -12.52 2.26 10.81
C ALA A 41 -12.22 3.65 11.41
N PHE A 42 -11.55 4.49 10.64
CA PHE A 42 -11.21 5.83 11.07
C PHE A 42 -12.40 6.77 10.90
N PHE A 43 -12.99 7.16 12.01
CA PHE A 43 -13.94 8.25 12.09
C PHE A 43 -13.27 9.40 12.84
N PRO A 44 -13.03 10.56 12.19
CA PRO A 44 -12.30 11.64 12.83
C PRO A 44 -12.79 11.97 14.23
N LEU A 45 -11.89 11.86 15.22
CA LEU A 45 -12.10 12.22 16.63
C LEU A 45 -13.11 11.36 17.42
N LYS A 46 -13.57 10.22 16.85
CA LYS A 46 -14.52 9.36 17.59
C LYS A 46 -13.81 8.50 18.66
N TYR A 47 -12.76 7.78 18.25
CA TYR A 47 -11.97 6.95 19.16
C TYR A 47 -10.48 7.11 18.85
N PRO A 48 -9.61 7.36 19.86
CA PRO A 48 -8.19 7.65 19.62
C PRO A 48 -7.41 6.48 18.98
N TRP A 49 -7.77 5.24 19.26
CA TRP A 49 -7.10 4.07 18.66
C TRP A 49 -7.38 3.90 17.17
N GLN A 50 -8.47 4.47 16.65
CA GLN A 50 -8.80 4.43 15.23
C GLN A 50 -7.71 5.09 14.38
N ILE A 51 -6.93 6.02 14.94
CA ILE A 51 -5.76 6.60 14.29
C ILE A 51 -4.76 5.52 13.83
N ILE A 52 -4.74 4.36 14.49
CA ILE A 52 -3.82 3.26 14.17
C ILE A 52 -4.53 2.11 13.47
N THR A 53 -5.75 1.76 13.90
CA THR A 53 -6.39 0.51 13.51
C THR A 53 -6.97 0.51 12.10
N TRP A 54 -7.37 1.67 11.59
CA TRP A 54 -8.02 1.82 10.29
C TRP A 54 -7.20 1.29 9.11
N ILE A 55 -5.88 1.34 9.21
CA ILE A 55 -4.97 0.89 8.14
C ILE A 55 -5.05 -0.63 7.90
N PHE A 56 -5.50 -1.40 8.90
CA PHE A 56 -5.62 -2.85 8.78
C PHE A 56 -7.01 -3.29 8.30
N LEU A 57 -7.99 -2.39 8.27
CA LEU A 57 -9.35 -2.67 7.84
C LEU A 57 -9.49 -2.49 6.32
N HIS A 58 -10.22 -3.40 5.66
CA HIS A 58 -10.52 -3.29 4.24
C HIS A 58 -11.98 -3.66 3.99
N GLY A 59 -12.70 -2.75 3.34
CA GLY A 59 -14.12 -2.91 3.06
C GLY A 59 -15.03 -2.72 4.28
N ALA A 60 -16.33 -2.72 4.03
CA ALA A 60 -17.37 -2.60 5.03
C ALA A 60 -18.27 -3.84 5.05
N PRO A 61 -18.90 -4.19 6.19
CA PRO A 61 -19.91 -5.24 6.25
C PRO A 61 -21.15 -4.92 5.39
N GLN A 62 -21.89 -5.96 4.96
CA GLN A 62 -23.05 -5.81 4.07
C GLN A 62 -24.11 -4.88 4.64
N GLU A 63 -24.32 -4.92 5.94
CA GLU A 63 -25.32 -4.12 6.64
C GLU A 63 -25.06 -2.60 6.60
N LEU A 64 -23.82 -2.23 6.25
CA LEU A 64 -23.39 -0.83 6.19
C LEU A 64 -23.30 -0.31 4.75
N LEU A 65 -23.54 -1.16 3.77
CA LEU A 65 -23.56 -0.73 2.37
C LEU A 65 -24.92 -0.13 2.00
N PRO A 66 -24.95 0.93 1.18
CA PRO A 66 -26.20 1.41 0.61
C PRO A 66 -26.92 0.30 -0.16
N PRO A 67 -28.27 0.23 -0.11
CA PRO A 67 -29.05 -0.85 -0.71
C PRO A 67 -28.98 -0.88 -2.24
N ASP A 68 -28.59 0.21 -2.87
CA ASP A 68 -28.46 0.40 -4.30
C ASP A 68 -27.07 0.06 -4.86
N VAL A 69 -26.13 -0.32 -3.99
CA VAL A 69 -24.79 -0.75 -4.43
C VAL A 69 -24.88 -2.11 -5.14
N PRO A 70 -24.45 -2.19 -6.41
CA PRO A 70 -24.61 -3.39 -7.24
C PRO A 70 -23.68 -4.56 -6.87
N TYR A 71 -22.82 -4.39 -5.87
CA TYR A 71 -21.83 -5.37 -5.44
C TYR A 71 -22.09 -5.81 -4.01
N SER A 72 -21.77 -7.07 -3.69
CA SER A 72 -21.78 -7.54 -2.31
C SER A 72 -20.62 -6.93 -1.51
N ALA A 73 -20.79 -6.82 -0.19
CA ALA A 73 -19.72 -6.39 0.70
C ALA A 73 -18.47 -7.28 0.58
N ILE A 74 -18.68 -8.57 0.37
CA ILE A 74 -17.57 -9.52 0.15
C ILE A 74 -16.79 -9.18 -1.10
N ASP A 75 -17.45 -8.91 -2.23
CA ASP A 75 -16.78 -8.56 -3.50
C ASP A 75 -15.95 -7.28 -3.36
N LEU A 76 -16.54 -6.25 -2.74
CA LEU A 76 -15.84 -4.98 -2.49
C LEU A 76 -14.66 -5.17 -1.53
N THR A 77 -14.85 -5.94 -0.46
CA THR A 77 -13.82 -6.23 0.53
C THR A 77 -12.68 -7.05 -0.06
N LEU A 78 -12.99 -8.13 -0.78
CA LEU A 78 -11.98 -8.96 -1.43
C LEU A 78 -11.24 -8.20 -2.52
N GLY A 79 -11.93 -7.35 -3.28
CA GLY A 79 -11.31 -6.45 -4.25
C GLY A 79 -10.34 -5.49 -3.59
N HIS A 80 -10.77 -4.74 -2.57
CA HIS A 80 -9.95 -3.75 -1.88
C HIS A 80 -8.78 -4.41 -1.12
N LEU A 81 -9.03 -5.45 -0.33
CA LEU A 81 -7.99 -6.21 0.36
C LEU A 81 -7.03 -6.84 -0.63
N GLY A 82 -7.55 -7.53 -1.65
CA GLY A 82 -6.76 -8.19 -2.68
C GLY A 82 -5.80 -7.24 -3.38
N TYR A 83 -6.27 -6.07 -3.82
CA TYR A 83 -5.41 -5.04 -4.42
C TYR A 83 -4.27 -4.60 -3.49
N ASN A 84 -4.58 -4.34 -2.22
CA ASN A 84 -3.56 -3.94 -1.26
C ASN A 84 -2.54 -5.06 -1.02
N LEU A 85 -2.98 -6.31 -0.88
CA LEU A 85 -2.08 -7.45 -0.71
C LEU A 85 -1.21 -7.70 -1.94
N LEU A 86 -1.76 -7.53 -3.16
CA LEU A 86 -1.00 -7.62 -4.42
C LEU A 86 0.06 -6.53 -4.56
N LEU A 87 -0.04 -5.43 -3.82
CA LEU A 87 1.03 -4.43 -3.74
C LEU A 87 1.99 -4.72 -2.58
N ILE A 88 1.47 -4.98 -1.37
CA ILE A 88 2.32 -5.18 -0.19
C ILE A 88 3.20 -6.42 -0.34
N LEU A 89 2.65 -7.54 -0.80
CA LEU A 89 3.42 -8.77 -0.90
C LEU A 89 4.56 -8.64 -1.92
N PRO A 90 4.32 -8.35 -3.23
CA PRO A 90 5.43 -8.31 -4.17
C PRO A 90 6.31 -7.06 -4.02
N PHE A 91 5.74 -5.86 -3.87
CA PHE A 91 6.53 -4.63 -3.79
C PHE A 91 7.10 -4.41 -2.40
N GLY A 92 6.30 -4.59 -1.34
CA GLY A 92 6.74 -4.41 0.03
C GLY A 92 7.82 -5.41 0.43
N ILE A 93 7.64 -6.69 0.12
CA ILE A 93 8.66 -7.73 0.38
C ILE A 93 9.98 -7.37 -0.30
N LEU A 94 9.95 -6.94 -1.56
CA LEU A 94 11.18 -6.57 -2.27
C LEU A 94 11.81 -5.31 -1.67
N ALA A 95 11.01 -4.29 -1.36
CA ALA A 95 11.47 -3.07 -0.72
C ALA A 95 12.10 -3.37 0.66
N GLU A 96 11.46 -4.22 1.47
CA GLU A 96 11.97 -4.60 2.80
C GLU A 96 13.27 -5.42 2.69
N LYS A 97 13.38 -6.33 1.72
CA LYS A 97 14.63 -7.05 1.45
C LYS A 97 15.78 -6.13 1.06
N ILE A 98 15.49 -5.07 0.34
CA ILE A 98 16.49 -4.09 -0.13
C ILE A 98 16.89 -3.11 0.95
N LEU A 99 15.92 -2.54 1.66
CA LEU A 99 16.14 -1.45 2.62
C LEU A 99 16.34 -1.93 4.05
N GLY A 100 15.79 -3.11 4.38
CA GLY A 100 15.71 -3.65 5.74
C GLY A 100 14.52 -3.11 6.53
N THR A 101 14.04 -3.92 7.48
CA THR A 101 12.83 -3.67 8.28
C THR A 101 12.83 -2.30 8.97
N LYS A 102 13.98 -1.85 9.53
CA LYS A 102 14.04 -0.55 10.24
C LYS A 102 13.67 0.64 9.34
N LYS A 103 14.14 0.66 8.08
CA LYS A 103 13.82 1.74 7.15
C LYS A 103 12.37 1.64 6.66
N ILE A 104 11.85 0.44 6.51
CA ILE A 104 10.44 0.22 6.17
C ILE A 104 9.51 0.68 7.30
N LEU A 105 9.87 0.46 8.57
CA LEU A 105 9.13 1.02 9.71
C LEU A 105 9.11 2.55 9.70
N VAL A 106 10.22 3.21 9.35
CA VAL A 106 10.24 4.66 9.21
C VAL A 106 9.36 5.11 8.04
N LEU A 107 9.42 4.42 6.89
CA LEU A 107 8.55 4.70 5.74
C LEU A 107 7.07 4.56 6.12
N PHE A 108 6.73 3.48 6.83
CA PHE A 108 5.39 3.26 7.36
C PHE A 108 4.92 4.39 8.27
N ALA A 109 5.75 4.80 9.24
CA ALA A 109 5.39 5.87 10.16
C ALA A 109 5.15 7.21 9.42
N VAL A 110 6.00 7.54 8.45
CA VAL A 110 5.85 8.76 7.63
C VAL A 110 4.60 8.70 6.78
N SER A 111 4.35 7.60 6.09
CA SER A 111 3.14 7.40 5.29
C SER A 111 1.88 7.48 6.15
N TRP A 112 1.86 6.74 7.26
CA TRP A 112 0.73 6.75 8.20
C TRP A 112 0.40 8.14 8.73
N VAL A 113 1.40 8.92 9.15
CA VAL A 113 1.18 10.31 9.62
C VAL A 113 0.62 11.17 8.49
N ALA A 114 1.15 11.05 7.28
CA ALA A 114 0.66 11.79 6.12
C ALA A 114 -0.80 11.42 5.77
N ASP A 115 -1.15 10.15 5.82
CA ASP A 115 -2.51 9.66 5.56
C ASP A 115 -3.49 10.20 6.63
N VAL A 116 -3.13 10.11 7.92
CA VAL A 116 -3.95 10.65 9.02
C VAL A 116 -4.17 12.16 8.86
N ILE A 117 -3.12 12.93 8.54
CA ILE A 117 -3.25 14.37 8.31
C ILE A 117 -4.18 14.66 7.12
N THR A 118 -4.03 13.91 6.03
CA THR A 118 -4.88 14.05 4.84
C THR A 118 -6.33 13.80 5.20
N MET A 119 -6.63 12.69 5.90
CA MET A 119 -7.99 12.35 6.30
C MET A 119 -8.61 13.36 7.27
N LEU A 120 -7.83 13.93 8.17
CA LEU A 120 -8.31 15.00 9.07
C LEU A 120 -8.64 16.28 8.30
N ILE A 121 -7.81 16.66 7.32
CA ILE A 121 -8.03 17.86 6.49
C ILE A 121 -9.24 17.66 5.58
N THR A 122 -9.30 16.54 4.86
CA THR A 122 -10.42 16.22 3.96
C THR A 122 -11.72 16.11 4.75
N GLY A 123 -11.69 15.44 5.90
CA GLY A 123 -12.82 15.36 6.80
C GLY A 123 -13.35 16.73 7.26
N ALA A 124 -12.45 17.64 7.64
CA ALA A 124 -12.82 19.00 8.02
C ALA A 124 -13.39 19.80 6.84
N VAL A 125 -12.83 19.64 5.64
CA VAL A 125 -13.31 20.30 4.41
C VAL A 125 -14.73 19.81 4.07
N TYR A 126 -14.95 18.49 4.09
CA TYR A 126 -16.24 17.91 3.73
C TYR A 126 -17.34 18.32 4.71
N THR A 127 -17.06 18.26 6.02
CA THR A 127 -18.04 18.63 7.04
C THR A 127 -18.40 20.11 6.98
N LYS A 128 -17.43 21.00 6.78
CA LYS A 128 -17.64 22.45 6.87
C LYS A 128 -18.04 23.10 5.54
N ILE A 129 -17.54 22.61 4.41
CA ILE A 129 -17.74 23.26 3.11
C ILE A 129 -18.87 22.60 2.35
N LEU A 130 -18.95 21.27 2.35
CA LEU A 130 -19.94 20.51 1.61
C LEU A 130 -21.18 20.15 2.42
N ASN A 131 -21.15 20.43 3.73
CA ASN A 131 -22.22 20.11 4.67
C ASN A 131 -22.62 18.62 4.67
N GLU A 132 -21.69 17.75 4.30
CA GLU A 132 -21.85 16.30 4.32
C GLU A 132 -21.52 15.79 5.72
N SER A 133 -22.54 15.49 6.50
CA SER A 133 -22.43 15.05 7.91
C SER A 133 -21.96 13.59 8.04
N GLU A 134 -22.06 12.80 6.99
CA GLU A 134 -21.71 11.37 6.99
C GLU A 134 -20.41 11.15 6.22
N LEU A 135 -19.30 11.42 6.90
CA LEU A 135 -18.00 11.05 6.39
C LEU A 135 -17.82 9.54 6.47
N ALA A 136 -17.66 8.93 5.32
CA ALA A 136 -17.23 7.55 5.25
C ALA A 136 -15.93 7.39 6.03
N GLY A 137 -15.90 6.44 6.95
CA GLY A 137 -14.68 6.14 7.71
C GLY A 137 -13.57 5.68 6.78
N GLY A 138 -12.37 6.19 6.96
CA GLY A 138 -11.20 5.73 6.22
C GLY A 138 -10.84 4.28 6.58
N ALA A 139 -10.40 3.53 5.58
CA ALA A 139 -9.93 2.15 5.74
C ALA A 139 -8.89 1.80 4.68
N GLY A 140 -7.88 1.05 5.06
CA GLY A 140 -6.92 0.47 4.14
C GLY A 140 -5.48 0.95 4.29
N VAL A 141 -4.56 0.07 3.90
CA VAL A 141 -3.11 0.25 3.97
C VAL A 141 -2.51 0.78 2.66
N SER A 142 -3.35 1.28 1.77
CA SER A 142 -2.96 1.68 0.40
C SER A 142 -1.89 2.77 0.38
N GLY A 143 -1.93 3.75 1.29
CA GLY A 143 -0.90 4.77 1.41
C GLY A 143 0.49 4.16 1.55
N LEU A 144 0.69 3.18 2.45
CA LEU A 144 1.96 2.46 2.55
C LEU A 144 2.26 1.65 1.29
N ALA A 145 1.28 0.93 0.76
CA ALA A 145 1.48 0.06 -0.40
C ALA A 145 2.00 0.83 -1.63
N PHE A 146 1.48 2.02 -1.88
CA PHE A 146 1.94 2.91 -2.96
C PHE A 146 3.34 3.48 -2.72
N CYS A 147 3.77 3.66 -1.47
CA CYS A 147 5.14 4.10 -1.15
C CYS A 147 6.20 3.09 -1.64
N PHE A 148 5.88 1.81 -1.74
CA PHE A 148 6.83 0.78 -2.20
C PHE A 148 7.12 0.85 -3.70
N MET A 149 6.18 1.36 -4.51
CA MET A 149 6.31 1.33 -5.97
C MET A 149 7.54 2.08 -6.48
N PRO A 150 7.81 3.35 -6.11
CA PRO A 150 9.00 4.07 -6.56
C PRO A 150 10.30 3.38 -6.16
N ILE A 151 10.35 2.79 -4.95
CA ILE A 151 11.52 2.07 -4.43
C ILE A 151 11.83 0.86 -5.33
N VAL A 152 10.81 0.06 -5.61
CA VAL A 152 10.96 -1.16 -6.43
C VAL A 152 11.25 -0.81 -7.88
N MET A 153 10.56 0.19 -8.45
CA MET A 153 10.81 0.64 -9.82
C MET A 153 12.26 1.12 -10.00
N TYR A 154 12.77 1.90 -9.04
CA TYR A 154 14.18 2.30 -9.07
C TYR A 154 15.13 1.12 -8.88
N ALA A 155 14.80 0.16 -8.03
CA ALA A 155 15.56 -1.07 -7.85
C ALA A 155 15.64 -1.88 -9.15
N LEU A 156 14.54 -2.04 -9.86
CA LEU A 156 14.49 -2.71 -11.17
C LEU A 156 15.32 -1.94 -12.22
N PHE A 157 15.25 -0.61 -12.22
CA PHE A 157 16.07 0.23 -13.08
C PHE A 157 17.57 0.02 -12.82
N VAL A 158 18.00 0.05 -11.54
CA VAL A 158 19.40 -0.21 -11.16
C VAL A 158 19.83 -1.61 -11.60
N LEU A 159 18.99 -2.60 -11.41
CA LEU A 159 19.25 -3.99 -11.82
C LEU A 159 19.39 -4.10 -13.34
N GLY A 160 18.48 -3.47 -14.09
CA GLY A 160 18.51 -3.44 -15.56
C GLY A 160 19.74 -2.71 -16.11
N ARG A 161 20.14 -1.58 -15.50
CA ARG A 161 21.36 -0.85 -15.85
C ARG A 161 22.63 -1.67 -15.59
N LYS A 162 22.63 -2.45 -14.52
CA LYS A 162 23.82 -3.23 -14.11
C LYS A 162 23.98 -4.53 -14.88
N TYR A 163 22.90 -5.25 -15.15
CA TYR A 163 22.93 -6.60 -15.71
C TYR A 163 22.27 -6.72 -17.10
N GLY A 164 21.77 -5.59 -17.63
CA GLY A 164 21.06 -5.51 -18.89
C GLY A 164 19.54 -5.66 -18.73
N PHE A 165 18.78 -4.79 -19.40
CA PHE A 165 17.31 -4.84 -19.36
C PHE A 165 16.75 -6.13 -19.96
N GLY A 166 17.43 -6.70 -20.96
CA GLY A 166 17.03 -8.00 -21.52
C GLY A 166 17.03 -9.14 -20.49
N MET A 167 17.80 -9.02 -19.40
CA MET A 167 17.76 -9.97 -18.29
C MET A 167 16.47 -9.81 -17.47
N LEU A 168 15.99 -8.59 -17.23
CA LEU A 168 14.74 -8.34 -16.54
C LEU A 168 13.55 -8.90 -17.33
N PHE A 169 13.52 -8.67 -18.64
CA PHE A 169 12.45 -9.15 -19.52
C PHE A 169 12.39 -10.68 -19.68
N LYS A 170 13.37 -11.42 -19.15
CA LYS A 170 13.34 -12.89 -19.07
C LYS A 170 12.80 -13.41 -17.74
N GLN A 171 12.44 -12.51 -16.80
CA GLN A 171 11.99 -12.93 -15.47
C GLN A 171 10.48 -12.80 -15.32
N ILE A 172 9.81 -13.87 -14.96
CA ILE A 172 8.35 -13.90 -14.68
C ILE A 172 7.98 -12.88 -13.59
N SER A 173 8.82 -12.75 -12.56
CA SER A 173 8.60 -11.79 -11.47
C SER A 173 8.58 -10.33 -11.93
N PHE A 174 9.30 -9.97 -13.01
CA PHE A 174 9.22 -8.64 -13.60
C PHE A 174 7.84 -8.38 -14.21
N TYR A 175 7.32 -9.32 -14.99
CA TYR A 175 5.98 -9.18 -15.58
C TYR A 175 4.89 -9.16 -14.52
N PHE A 176 5.03 -9.97 -13.48
CA PHE A 176 4.11 -9.96 -12.35
C PHE A 176 4.08 -8.58 -11.68
N LEU A 177 5.25 -7.99 -11.36
CA LEU A 177 5.32 -6.64 -10.80
C LEU A 177 4.71 -5.59 -11.73
N MET A 178 5.01 -5.65 -13.04
CA MET A 178 4.47 -4.67 -14.00
C MET A 178 2.95 -4.83 -14.21
N SER A 179 2.45 -6.06 -14.26
CA SER A 179 1.02 -6.32 -14.38
C SER A 179 0.21 -5.84 -13.17
N MET A 180 0.83 -5.70 -12.01
CA MET A 180 0.21 -5.12 -10.82
C MET A 180 0.38 -3.59 -10.79
N ALA A 181 1.59 -3.08 -11.05
CA ALA A 181 1.91 -1.66 -10.93
C ALA A 181 1.10 -0.79 -11.91
N VAL A 182 1.05 -1.18 -13.18
CA VAL A 182 0.46 -0.33 -14.22
C VAL A 182 -1.05 -0.17 -14.05
N PRO A 183 -1.87 -1.25 -13.94
CA PRO A 183 -3.30 -1.11 -13.69
C PRO A 183 -3.60 -0.37 -12.40
N THR A 184 -2.86 -0.66 -11.33
CA THR A 184 -3.06 -0.03 -10.03
C THR A 184 -2.84 1.48 -10.11
N LEU A 185 -1.77 1.95 -10.78
CA LEU A 185 -1.54 3.37 -11.00
C LEU A 185 -2.69 4.02 -11.79
N ILE A 186 -3.14 3.39 -12.88
CA ILE A 186 -4.22 3.92 -13.72
C ILE A 186 -5.51 4.03 -12.90
N ILE A 187 -5.92 2.96 -12.21
CA ILE A 187 -7.16 2.92 -11.45
C ILE A 187 -7.12 3.92 -10.29
N SER A 188 -6.02 3.96 -9.54
CA SER A 188 -5.92 4.77 -8.32
C SER A 188 -5.74 6.26 -8.58
N LEU A 189 -5.32 6.65 -9.77
CA LEU A 189 -5.21 8.04 -10.19
C LEU A 189 -6.37 8.47 -11.09
N SER A 190 -7.33 7.57 -11.33
CA SER A 190 -8.52 7.88 -12.13
C SER A 190 -9.59 8.56 -11.26
N PRO A 191 -10.10 9.74 -11.64
CA PRO A 191 -11.19 10.41 -10.94
C PRO A 191 -12.53 9.69 -11.06
N SER A 192 -12.61 8.60 -11.81
CA SER A 192 -13.84 7.83 -12.07
C SER A 192 -14.28 6.94 -10.88
N VAL A 193 -13.46 6.79 -9.87
CA VAL A 193 -13.88 6.16 -8.61
C VAL A 193 -14.68 7.23 -7.84
N SER A 194 -15.96 7.16 -8.03
CA SER A 194 -17.03 8.05 -7.63
C SER A 194 -16.90 8.76 -6.30
N GLY A 195 -17.20 10.05 -6.31
CA GLY A 195 -17.50 10.86 -5.13
C GLY A 195 -16.27 11.36 -4.37
N VAL A 196 -16.57 11.94 -3.24
CA VAL A 196 -15.65 12.60 -2.33
C VAL A 196 -14.57 11.66 -1.78
N THR A 197 -14.95 10.43 -1.45
CA THR A 197 -14.03 9.37 -0.98
C THR A 197 -13.02 8.96 -2.06
N GLY A 198 -13.39 9.03 -3.32
CA GLY A 198 -12.47 8.77 -4.44
C GLY A 198 -11.37 9.83 -4.57
N ILE A 199 -11.70 11.11 -4.35
CA ILE A 199 -10.72 12.22 -4.36
C ILE A 199 -9.75 12.08 -3.19
N GLU A 200 -10.24 11.76 -2.01
CA GLU A 200 -9.39 11.52 -0.83
C GLU A 200 -8.40 10.39 -1.05
N SER A 201 -8.87 9.25 -1.54
CA SER A 201 -8.02 8.11 -1.88
C SER A 201 -6.97 8.48 -2.91
N MET A 202 -7.35 9.24 -3.96
CA MET A 202 -6.40 9.72 -4.97
C MET A 202 -5.32 10.60 -4.37
N ILE A 203 -5.66 11.53 -3.46
CA ILE A 203 -4.70 12.40 -2.77
C ILE A 203 -3.74 11.54 -1.94
N ILE A 204 -4.24 10.59 -1.17
CA ILE A 204 -3.44 9.66 -0.35
C ILE A 204 -2.46 8.88 -1.23
N HIS A 205 -2.92 8.31 -2.34
CA HIS A 205 -2.07 7.55 -3.26
C HIS A 205 -0.99 8.41 -3.92
N LEU A 206 -1.33 9.63 -4.38
CA LEU A 206 -0.36 10.58 -4.93
C LEU A 206 0.69 10.97 -3.89
N LEU A 207 0.27 11.28 -2.67
CA LEU A 207 1.16 11.64 -1.57
C LEU A 207 2.09 10.47 -1.22
N ALA A 208 1.56 9.25 -1.19
CA ALA A 208 2.34 8.03 -0.98
C ALA A 208 3.41 7.82 -2.06
N LEU A 209 3.08 8.05 -3.34
CA LEU A 209 4.07 8.00 -4.43
C LEU A 209 5.16 9.05 -4.26
N VAL A 210 4.81 10.27 -3.82
CA VAL A 210 5.80 11.32 -3.52
C VAL A 210 6.70 10.91 -2.35
N ILE A 211 6.13 10.42 -1.25
CA ILE A 211 6.89 9.93 -0.08
C ILE A 211 7.83 8.79 -0.50
N GLY A 212 7.33 7.79 -1.23
CA GLY A 212 8.14 6.70 -1.73
C GLY A 212 9.27 7.15 -2.66
N THR A 213 9.03 8.18 -3.48
CA THR A 213 10.04 8.79 -4.34
C THR A 213 11.12 9.50 -3.53
N ILE A 214 10.74 10.28 -2.51
CA ILE A 214 11.69 10.92 -1.60
C ILE A 214 12.55 9.86 -0.90
N PHE A 215 11.94 8.80 -0.38
CA PHE A 215 12.65 7.66 0.22
C PHE A 215 13.62 7.00 -0.76
N THR A 216 13.21 6.83 -2.00
CA THR A 216 14.06 6.28 -3.06
C THR A 216 15.29 7.14 -3.28
N ILE A 217 15.13 8.47 -3.35
CA ILE A 217 16.23 9.42 -3.52
C ILE A 217 17.18 9.38 -2.31
N VAL A 218 16.64 9.43 -1.11
CA VAL A 218 17.42 9.38 0.14
C VAL A 218 18.22 8.08 0.24
N PHE A 219 17.61 6.94 -0.03
CA PHE A 219 18.23 5.62 0.11
C PHE A 219 18.80 5.05 -1.19
N ARG A 220 18.95 5.86 -2.26
CA ARG A 220 19.48 5.41 -3.57
C ARG A 220 20.82 4.67 -3.49
N LYS A 221 21.71 5.10 -2.58
CA LYS A 221 23.00 4.45 -2.35
C LYS A 221 22.84 3.05 -1.76
N THR A 222 21.93 2.90 -0.79
CA THR A 222 21.59 1.59 -0.19
C THR A 222 21.00 0.64 -1.24
N ILE A 223 20.08 1.14 -2.08
CA ILE A 223 19.46 0.34 -3.15
C ILE A 223 20.52 -0.13 -4.16
N LYS A 224 21.44 0.75 -4.58
CA LYS A 224 22.56 0.36 -5.45
C LYS A 224 23.46 -0.67 -4.80
N ALA A 225 23.89 -0.43 -3.55
CA ALA A 225 24.78 -1.32 -2.80
C ALA A 225 24.19 -2.73 -2.59
N TYR A 226 22.86 -2.83 -2.44
CA TYR A 226 22.18 -4.12 -2.34
C TYR A 226 22.48 -5.04 -3.52
N PHE A 227 22.57 -4.51 -4.74
CA PHE A 227 22.91 -5.27 -5.93
C PHE A 227 24.43 -5.49 -6.11
N ASP A 228 25.28 -4.73 -5.38
CA ASP A 228 26.74 -4.91 -5.43
C ASP A 228 27.24 -6.03 -4.52
N ILE A 229 26.70 -6.11 -3.30
CA ILE A 229 27.09 -7.11 -2.28
C ILE A 229 26.85 -8.54 -2.78
N LYS A 230 25.85 -8.75 -3.61
CA LYS A 230 25.45 -10.10 -4.03
C LYS A 230 26.25 -10.69 -5.17
N LYS A 231 27.22 -9.99 -5.70
CA LYS A 231 28.21 -10.60 -6.59
C LYS A 231 29.10 -11.61 -5.83
N ALA A 232 29.29 -11.41 -4.52
CA ALA A 232 30.09 -12.28 -3.67
C ALA A 232 29.34 -13.51 -3.09
N GLU A 233 27.99 -13.47 -3.03
CA GLU A 233 27.18 -14.56 -2.45
C GLU A 233 26.61 -15.52 -3.51
N THR A 234 26.81 -15.24 -4.78
CA THR A 234 26.34 -16.06 -5.92
C THR A 234 27.45 -16.83 -6.61
N LEU A 235 28.68 -16.67 -6.13
CA LEU A 235 29.85 -17.49 -6.45
C LEU A 235 30.05 -18.53 -5.32
#